data_699a481208f0bc34dcf2c748c65231cb
#
_entry.id   699a481208f0bc34dcf2c748c65231cb
#
_cell.length_a   1.000
_cell.length_b   1.000
_cell.length_c   1.000
_cell.angle_alpha   90.00
_cell.angle_beta   90.00
_cell.angle_gamma   90.00
#
_symmetry.space_group_name_H-M   'P 1'
#
loop_
_entity.id
_entity.type
_entity.pdbx_description
1 polymer ?
#
loop_
_entity_poly.entity_id
_entity_poly.type
_entity_poly.pdbx_seq_one_letter_code
_entity_poly.pdbx_strand_id
1 'polypeptide(L)'
;MLSRAPLRNVKDRVRDSKHWDRYKPRPGDVVVATVPKAGTTWTQRIVSLLIFQSAAPVPIMQTHPWVDCRFQVPIDVMISMLEGQTHRRAMKSHLPFDALPIYDEVKYIHTARGGLDACFSFHNHFLNFTPQFIGNIQRVAQESGDTSSHPPPTPEDPREFFLSWIERNDDDVVPVAAAFFDIERSYWIERQRENLLMVHYNDLKADLSGEMKRIAAFLGIETPAALWPELVEAATFEKMKTEGAALLPGIEMAVRGGHQTFLDKGTNGRWRDVLTKDDVARYRERAAAELSPGLNDWLEHGRKGGDPKAMED
;
A
#
# COMPACT_ATOMS: atom_id res chain seq x y z
N MET A 1 22.72 0.78 9.68
CA MET A 1 23.17 -0.62 9.86
C MET A 1 21.96 -1.55 9.71
N LEU A 2 22.16 -2.81 9.25
CA LEU A 2 21.05 -3.79 9.23
C LEU A 2 20.66 -4.12 10.67
N SER A 3 19.45 -3.73 11.06
CA SER A 3 18.91 -3.96 12.41
C SER A 3 18.24 -5.34 12.50
N ARG A 4 17.60 -5.78 11.40
CA ARG A 4 16.96 -7.09 11.33
C ARG A 4 16.95 -7.61 9.88
N ALA A 5 17.46 -8.80 9.66
CA ALA A 5 17.27 -9.53 8.40
C ALA A 5 15.79 -9.94 8.23
N PRO A 6 15.32 -10.17 7.01
CA PRO A 6 14.00 -10.76 6.79
C PRO A 6 13.84 -12.07 7.56
N LEU A 7 12.70 -12.24 8.24
CA LEU A 7 12.39 -13.45 9.01
C LEU A 7 11.75 -14.54 8.13
N ARG A 8 11.17 -14.15 7.00
CA ARG A 8 10.60 -15.07 6.00
C ARG A 8 10.79 -14.57 4.59
N ASN A 9 10.71 -15.48 3.64
CA ASN A 9 10.64 -15.15 2.22
C ASN A 9 9.18 -15.17 1.77
N VAL A 10 8.81 -14.17 0.97
CA VAL A 10 7.52 -14.12 0.29
C VAL A 10 7.80 -14.16 -1.21
N LYS A 11 7.24 -15.14 -1.90
CA LYS A 11 7.27 -15.21 -3.35
C LYS A 11 5.91 -15.67 -3.85
N ASP A 12 5.25 -14.82 -4.61
CA ASP A 12 4.01 -15.11 -5.30
C ASP A 12 4.09 -14.60 -6.75
N ARG A 13 2.99 -14.57 -7.48
CA ARG A 13 2.97 -14.11 -8.88
C ARG A 13 3.30 -12.63 -9.05
N VAL A 14 3.14 -11.84 -8.00
CA VAL A 14 3.26 -10.38 -8.00
C VAL A 14 4.53 -9.93 -7.32
N ARG A 15 4.92 -10.59 -6.20
CA ARG A 15 5.98 -10.16 -5.31
C ARG A 15 7.10 -11.21 -5.20
N ASP A 16 8.32 -10.73 -5.02
CA ASP A 16 9.47 -11.55 -4.59
C ASP A 16 10.30 -10.75 -3.58
N SER A 17 10.29 -11.18 -2.31
CA SER A 17 11.03 -10.50 -1.24
C SER A 17 12.55 -10.55 -1.44
N LYS A 18 13.07 -11.52 -2.22
CA LYS A 18 14.51 -11.61 -2.53
C LYS A 18 15.01 -10.44 -3.40
N HIS A 19 14.13 -9.69 -4.04
CA HIS A 19 14.53 -8.46 -4.71
C HIS A 19 15.20 -7.47 -3.75
N TRP A 20 14.80 -7.47 -2.47
CA TRP A 20 15.40 -6.64 -1.43
C TRP A 20 16.84 -7.03 -1.07
N ASP A 21 17.32 -8.22 -1.42
CA ASP A 21 18.71 -8.62 -1.25
C ASP A 21 19.67 -7.76 -2.11
N ARG A 22 19.15 -7.14 -3.17
CA ARG A 22 19.90 -6.25 -4.07
C ARG A 22 19.88 -4.78 -3.60
N TYR A 23 19.02 -4.45 -2.66
CA TYR A 23 18.90 -3.10 -2.13
C TYR A 23 20.07 -2.75 -1.19
N LYS A 24 20.67 -1.58 -1.42
CA LYS A 24 21.70 -1.01 -0.55
C LYS A 24 21.13 0.24 0.10
N PRO A 25 20.98 0.28 1.45
CA PRO A 25 20.38 1.41 2.13
C PRO A 25 21.24 2.67 2.02
N ARG A 26 20.59 3.81 1.97
CA ARG A 26 21.19 5.13 2.18
C ARG A 26 20.52 5.80 3.38
N PRO A 27 21.25 6.57 4.17
CA PRO A 27 20.65 7.32 5.28
C PRO A 27 19.48 8.18 4.79
N GLY A 28 18.34 8.02 5.44
CA GLY A 28 17.14 8.78 5.12
C GLY A 28 16.25 8.18 4.05
N ASP A 29 16.58 7.05 3.45
CA ASP A 29 15.67 6.32 2.54
C ASP A 29 14.31 6.10 3.20
N VAL A 30 13.25 6.10 2.38
CA VAL A 30 11.86 5.93 2.82
C VAL A 30 11.24 4.73 2.12
N VAL A 31 10.69 3.80 2.87
CA VAL A 31 9.90 2.68 2.35
C VAL A 31 8.42 2.91 2.68
N VAL A 32 7.60 3.14 1.67
CA VAL A 32 6.14 3.19 1.80
C VAL A 32 5.63 1.77 1.57
N ALA A 33 5.25 1.09 2.65
CA ALA A 33 4.82 -0.29 2.62
C ALA A 33 3.39 -0.43 3.16
N THR A 34 2.51 -1.05 2.40
CA THR A 34 1.07 -1.11 2.71
C THR A 34 0.47 -2.40 2.20
N VAL A 35 -0.66 -2.78 2.75
CA VAL A 35 -1.56 -3.65 2.00
C VAL A 35 -1.98 -2.89 0.72
N PRO A 36 -2.02 -3.55 -0.47
CA PRO A 36 -2.55 -2.90 -1.65
C PRO A 36 -3.95 -2.31 -1.37
N LYS A 37 -4.27 -1.16 -1.96
CA LYS A 37 -5.55 -0.42 -1.80
C LYS A 37 -5.82 0.21 -0.42
N ALA A 38 -4.85 0.20 0.49
CA ALA A 38 -4.93 0.88 1.78
C ALA A 38 -4.50 2.37 1.72
N GLY A 39 -4.21 2.93 0.54
CA GLY A 39 -3.80 4.34 0.41
C GLY A 39 -2.35 4.55 -0.04
N THR A 40 -1.70 3.52 -0.58
CA THR A 40 -0.29 3.54 -1.02
C THR A 40 0.03 4.75 -1.89
N THR A 41 -0.73 4.95 -2.98
CA THR A 41 -0.50 6.05 -3.93
C THR A 41 -0.66 7.42 -3.29
N TRP A 42 -1.59 7.56 -2.35
CA TRP A 42 -1.76 8.80 -1.60
C TRP A 42 -0.55 9.09 -0.70
N THR A 43 -0.11 8.09 0.06
CA THR A 43 1.07 8.21 0.92
C THR A 43 2.33 8.49 0.09
N GLN A 44 2.51 7.83 -1.06
CA GLN A 44 3.61 8.11 -1.99
C GLN A 44 3.58 9.56 -2.49
N ARG A 45 2.39 10.08 -2.84
CA ARG A 45 2.25 11.49 -3.23
C ARG A 45 2.64 12.43 -2.09
N ILE A 46 2.16 12.18 -0.88
CA ILE A 46 2.52 12.97 0.31
C ILE A 46 4.04 12.96 0.53
N VAL A 47 4.66 11.80 0.49
CA VAL A 47 6.12 11.66 0.65
C VAL A 47 6.87 12.42 -0.46
N SER A 48 6.41 12.35 -1.72
CA SER A 48 6.99 13.12 -2.84
C SER A 48 6.89 14.63 -2.60
N LEU A 49 5.71 15.13 -2.20
CA LEU A 49 5.50 16.55 -1.91
C LEU A 49 6.46 17.05 -0.82
N LEU A 50 6.68 16.25 0.22
CA LEU A 50 7.58 16.57 1.31
C LEU A 50 9.05 16.51 0.88
N ILE A 51 9.46 15.51 0.10
CA ILE A 51 10.85 15.38 -0.38
C ILE A 51 11.21 16.51 -1.34
N PHE A 52 10.33 16.78 -2.31
CA PHE A 52 10.61 17.78 -3.35
C PHE A 52 10.28 19.21 -2.95
N GLN A 53 9.56 19.41 -1.85
CA GLN A 53 9.07 20.73 -1.41
C GLN A 53 8.39 21.50 -2.55
N SER A 54 7.56 20.80 -3.33
CA SER A 54 6.90 21.31 -4.52
C SER A 54 5.58 20.62 -4.75
N ALA A 55 4.55 21.38 -5.13
CA ALA A 55 3.25 20.86 -5.53
C ALA A 55 3.24 20.28 -6.95
N ALA A 56 4.27 20.50 -7.74
CA ALA A 56 4.35 19.98 -9.10
C ALA A 56 4.11 18.45 -9.12
N PRO A 57 3.34 17.94 -10.09
CA PRO A 57 3.14 16.51 -10.22
C PRO A 57 4.43 15.84 -10.70
N VAL A 58 4.89 14.84 -9.97
CA VAL A 58 6.01 13.98 -10.35
C VAL A 58 5.50 12.54 -10.53
N PRO A 59 6.00 11.78 -11.53
CA PRO A 59 5.59 10.40 -11.77
C PRO A 59 5.87 9.51 -10.55
N ILE A 60 4.82 9.06 -9.87
CA ILE A 60 4.93 8.33 -8.60
C ILE A 60 5.70 7.03 -8.78
N MET A 61 5.46 6.29 -9.86
CA MET A 61 6.14 5.01 -10.10
C MET A 61 7.65 5.15 -10.35
N GLN A 62 8.10 6.33 -10.82
CA GLN A 62 9.53 6.61 -11.04
C GLN A 62 10.21 7.07 -9.75
N THR A 63 9.51 7.85 -8.93
CA THR A 63 10.03 8.38 -7.66
C THR A 63 9.92 7.38 -6.52
N HIS A 64 9.02 6.39 -6.63
CA HIS A 64 8.82 5.31 -5.67
C HIS A 64 8.78 3.97 -6.40
N PRO A 65 9.91 3.45 -6.89
CA PRO A 65 9.96 2.15 -7.53
C PRO A 65 9.45 1.06 -6.57
N TRP A 66 8.68 0.11 -7.11
CA TRP A 66 8.14 -1.01 -6.34
C TRP A 66 9.15 -2.16 -6.36
N VAL A 67 9.98 -2.24 -5.32
CA VAL A 67 11.14 -3.13 -5.28
C VAL A 67 10.78 -4.61 -5.36
N ASP A 68 9.78 -5.05 -4.61
CA ASP A 68 9.34 -6.45 -4.60
C ASP A 68 8.49 -6.87 -5.81
N CYS A 69 8.22 -5.98 -6.77
CA CYS A 69 7.40 -6.29 -7.93
C CYS A 69 8.15 -7.16 -8.95
N ARG A 70 7.49 -8.23 -9.42
CA ARG A 70 8.07 -9.19 -10.37
C ARG A 70 7.80 -8.86 -11.83
N PHE A 71 6.77 -8.06 -12.14
CA PHE A 71 6.25 -7.91 -13.51
C PHE A 71 6.46 -6.51 -14.12
N GLN A 72 7.01 -5.53 -13.38
CA GLN A 72 7.24 -4.18 -13.94
C GLN A 72 8.50 -4.13 -14.79
N VAL A 73 9.65 -4.22 -14.16
CA VAL A 73 10.96 -4.21 -14.82
C VAL A 73 11.87 -5.23 -14.15
N PRO A 74 12.89 -5.74 -14.85
CA PRO A 74 13.90 -6.60 -14.21
C PRO A 74 14.53 -5.94 -12.98
N ILE A 75 14.85 -6.72 -11.96
CA ILE A 75 15.36 -6.19 -10.69
C ILE A 75 16.62 -5.34 -10.86
N ASP A 76 17.53 -5.70 -11.76
CA ASP A 76 18.75 -4.93 -12.01
C ASP A 76 18.44 -3.54 -12.58
N VAL A 77 17.42 -3.43 -13.43
CA VAL A 77 16.94 -2.14 -13.96
C VAL A 77 16.31 -1.33 -12.82
N MET A 78 15.48 -1.97 -11.99
CA MET A 78 14.85 -1.35 -10.82
C MET A 78 15.91 -0.77 -9.87
N ILE A 79 16.92 -1.56 -9.53
CA ILE A 79 18.03 -1.11 -8.65
C ILE A 79 18.82 0.02 -9.31
N SER A 80 19.10 -0.06 -10.62
CA SER A 80 19.79 1.01 -11.34
C SER A 80 18.99 2.33 -11.32
N MET A 81 17.67 2.27 -11.50
CA MET A 81 16.78 3.44 -11.36
C MET A 81 16.84 4.03 -9.94
N LEU A 82 16.79 3.17 -8.92
CA LEU A 82 16.88 3.59 -7.53
C LEU A 82 18.25 4.20 -7.20
N GLU A 83 19.34 3.58 -7.64
CA GLU A 83 20.70 4.09 -7.41
C GLU A 83 20.96 5.43 -8.13
N GLY A 84 20.33 5.64 -9.29
CA GLY A 84 20.43 6.89 -10.08
C GLY A 84 19.68 8.08 -9.47
N GLN A 85 18.82 7.87 -8.45
CA GLN A 85 18.12 8.98 -7.81
C GLN A 85 19.08 9.84 -6.99
N THR A 86 19.11 11.14 -7.29
CA THR A 86 19.97 12.15 -6.63
C THR A 86 19.26 12.82 -5.44
N HIS A 87 17.94 12.74 -5.37
CA HIS A 87 17.15 13.20 -4.24
C HIS A 87 17.07 12.13 -3.14
N ARG A 88 16.46 12.46 -2.00
CA ARG A 88 16.11 11.47 -0.97
C ARG A 88 15.26 10.38 -1.59
N ARG A 89 15.74 9.13 -1.53
CA ARG A 89 15.07 8.02 -2.20
C ARG A 89 13.82 7.60 -1.44
N ALA A 90 12.79 7.25 -2.20
CA ALA A 90 11.60 6.60 -1.67
C ALA A 90 11.27 5.36 -2.51
N MET A 91 10.72 4.34 -1.87
CA MET A 91 10.42 3.04 -2.46
C MET A 91 9.04 2.57 -2.03
N LYS A 92 8.45 1.72 -2.83
CA LYS A 92 7.18 1.06 -2.53
C LYS A 92 7.41 -0.42 -2.22
N SER A 93 6.63 -0.95 -1.27
CA SER A 93 6.50 -2.38 -1.00
C SER A 93 5.04 -2.78 -0.72
N HIS A 94 4.73 -4.04 -0.98
CA HIS A 94 3.51 -4.70 -0.52
C HIS A 94 3.82 -5.98 0.28
N LEU A 95 5.02 -6.08 0.82
CA LEU A 95 5.41 -7.19 1.69
C LEU A 95 4.93 -6.98 3.12
N PRO A 96 4.71 -8.05 3.87
CA PRO A 96 4.63 -7.99 5.32
C PRO A 96 5.96 -7.50 5.90
N PHE A 97 5.92 -6.85 7.06
CA PHE A 97 7.08 -6.18 7.65
C PHE A 97 8.22 -7.14 7.98
N ASP A 98 7.90 -8.36 8.34
CA ASP A 98 8.86 -9.42 8.66
C ASP A 98 9.52 -10.06 7.43
N ALA A 99 9.05 -9.75 6.22
CA ALA A 99 9.70 -10.10 4.96
C ALA A 99 10.59 -8.97 4.39
N LEU A 100 10.67 -7.82 5.07
CA LEU A 100 11.56 -6.72 4.69
C LEU A 100 12.86 -6.76 5.49
N PRO A 101 14.00 -6.39 4.88
CA PRO A 101 15.21 -6.04 5.63
C PRO A 101 14.97 -4.72 6.38
N ILE A 102 15.29 -4.68 7.65
CA ILE A 102 15.11 -3.49 8.49
C ILE A 102 16.47 -2.88 8.81
N TYR A 103 16.64 -1.62 8.40
CA TYR A 103 17.84 -0.81 8.63
C TYR A 103 17.51 0.37 9.54
N ASP A 104 18.40 0.68 10.47
CA ASP A 104 18.18 1.79 11.43
C ASP A 104 18.05 3.14 10.74
N GLU A 105 18.82 3.35 9.68
CA GLU A 105 18.87 4.59 8.90
C GLU A 105 17.72 4.77 7.89
N VAL A 106 16.87 3.76 7.71
CA VAL A 106 15.72 3.77 6.78
C VAL A 106 14.43 4.02 7.54
N LYS A 107 13.56 4.86 6.98
CA LYS A 107 12.24 5.14 7.53
C LYS A 107 11.18 4.31 6.82
N TYR A 108 10.33 3.65 7.58
CA TYR A 108 9.23 2.82 7.08
C TYR A 108 7.90 3.51 7.41
N ILE A 109 7.04 3.66 6.42
CA ILE A 109 5.69 4.20 6.59
C ILE A 109 4.70 3.11 6.18
N HIS A 110 3.88 2.67 7.11
CA HIS A 110 2.78 1.76 6.84
C HIS A 110 1.45 2.52 6.87
N THR A 111 0.69 2.42 5.79
CA THR A 111 -0.66 3.00 5.74
C THR A 111 -1.69 1.87 5.80
N ALA A 112 -2.49 1.87 6.85
CA ALA A 112 -3.57 0.94 7.11
C ALA A 112 -4.93 1.48 6.68
N ARG A 113 -5.89 0.59 6.49
CA ARG A 113 -7.29 0.89 6.16
C ARG A 113 -8.19 -0.25 6.62
N GLY A 114 -9.44 0.05 6.96
CA GLY A 114 -10.42 -0.99 7.30
C GLY A 114 -10.57 -2.05 6.21
N GLY A 115 -10.61 -3.32 6.60
CA GLY A 115 -10.55 -4.44 5.66
C GLY A 115 -11.72 -4.51 4.69
N LEU A 116 -12.94 -4.16 5.12
CA LEU A 116 -14.09 -4.06 4.22
C LEU A 116 -13.89 -3.01 3.13
N ASP A 117 -13.35 -1.84 3.48
CA ASP A 117 -13.06 -0.78 2.51
C ASP A 117 -11.91 -1.14 1.57
N ALA A 118 -10.91 -1.85 2.07
CA ALA A 118 -9.82 -2.38 1.26
C ALA A 118 -10.36 -3.44 0.29
N CYS A 119 -11.15 -4.40 0.73
CA CYS A 119 -11.78 -5.44 -0.09
C CYS A 119 -12.56 -4.84 -1.28
N PHE A 120 -13.43 -3.88 -1.04
CA PHE A 120 -14.22 -3.24 -2.10
C PHE A 120 -13.37 -2.38 -3.03
N SER A 121 -12.27 -1.83 -2.55
CA SER A 121 -11.28 -1.16 -3.39
C SER A 121 -10.47 -2.14 -4.24
N PHE A 122 -10.19 -3.34 -3.73
CA PHE A 122 -9.61 -4.45 -4.48
C PHE A 122 -10.53 -4.89 -5.60
N HIS A 123 -11.80 -5.17 -5.30
CA HIS A 123 -12.79 -5.58 -6.27
C HIS A 123 -12.78 -4.65 -7.49
N ASN A 124 -12.95 -3.33 -7.26
CA ASN A 124 -12.91 -2.35 -8.34
C ASN A 124 -11.57 -2.40 -9.13
N HIS A 125 -10.47 -2.60 -8.43
CA HIS A 125 -9.15 -2.63 -9.05
C HIS A 125 -8.98 -3.84 -9.98
N PHE A 126 -9.34 -5.04 -9.54
CA PHE A 126 -9.21 -6.28 -10.31
C PHE A 126 -10.16 -6.33 -11.50
N LEU A 127 -11.41 -5.88 -11.32
CA LEU A 127 -12.36 -5.81 -12.43
C LEU A 127 -11.87 -4.92 -13.57
N ASN A 128 -11.06 -3.94 -13.28
CA ASN A 128 -10.59 -2.97 -14.27
C ASN A 128 -9.17 -3.25 -14.79
N PHE A 129 -8.54 -4.37 -14.43
CA PHE A 129 -7.30 -4.75 -15.08
C PHE A 129 -7.51 -5.00 -16.56
N THR A 130 -6.56 -4.55 -17.38
CA THR A 130 -6.54 -4.85 -18.81
C THR A 130 -6.13 -6.30 -19.04
N PRO A 131 -6.62 -6.96 -20.12
CA PRO A 131 -6.16 -8.30 -20.47
C PRO A 131 -4.64 -8.36 -20.68
N GLN A 132 -4.06 -7.29 -21.23
CA GLN A 132 -2.61 -7.18 -21.43
C GLN A 132 -1.85 -7.21 -20.09
N PHE A 133 -2.33 -6.50 -19.09
CA PHE A 133 -1.70 -6.48 -17.76
C PHE A 133 -1.79 -7.84 -17.08
N ILE A 134 -2.97 -8.49 -17.12
CA ILE A 134 -3.16 -9.85 -16.61
C ILE A 134 -2.23 -10.83 -17.33
N GLY A 135 -2.16 -10.77 -18.66
CA GLY A 135 -1.28 -11.60 -19.45
C GLY A 135 0.20 -11.41 -19.12
N ASN A 136 0.63 -10.19 -18.80
CA ASN A 136 2.00 -9.92 -18.37
C ASN A 136 2.33 -10.57 -17.02
N ILE A 137 1.43 -10.47 -16.04
CA ILE A 137 1.60 -11.15 -14.74
C ILE A 137 1.71 -12.67 -14.93
N GLN A 138 0.83 -13.24 -15.75
CA GLN A 138 0.84 -14.68 -16.03
C GLN A 138 2.13 -15.14 -16.73
N ARG A 139 2.59 -14.39 -17.72
CA ARG A 139 3.84 -14.68 -18.42
C ARG A 139 5.03 -14.70 -17.48
N VAL A 140 5.17 -13.66 -16.62
CA VAL A 140 6.25 -13.58 -15.65
C VAL A 140 6.19 -14.72 -14.61
N ALA A 141 5.01 -15.11 -14.18
CA ALA A 141 4.82 -16.24 -13.29
C ALA A 141 5.30 -17.55 -13.95
N GLN A 142 4.88 -17.82 -15.18
CA GLN A 142 5.28 -19.01 -15.95
C GLN A 142 6.79 -19.07 -16.21
N GLU A 143 7.40 -17.96 -16.63
CA GLU A 143 8.86 -17.84 -16.84
C GLU A 143 9.66 -18.14 -15.55
N SER A 144 9.04 -17.97 -14.40
CA SER A 144 9.63 -18.26 -13.08
C SER A 144 9.32 -19.66 -12.57
N GLY A 145 8.74 -20.53 -13.40
CA GLY A 145 8.40 -21.91 -13.05
C GLY A 145 7.13 -22.06 -12.20
N ASP A 146 6.30 -21.03 -12.12
CA ASP A 146 5.00 -21.13 -11.44
C ASP A 146 4.04 -21.97 -12.29
N THR A 147 3.68 -23.15 -11.80
CA THR A 147 2.75 -24.09 -12.42
C THR A 147 1.37 -24.05 -11.79
N SER A 148 1.14 -23.13 -10.85
CA SER A 148 -0.16 -23.03 -10.18
C SER A 148 -1.29 -22.69 -11.17
N SER A 149 -2.49 -23.14 -10.87
CA SER A 149 -3.68 -22.86 -11.68
C SER A 149 -3.92 -21.34 -11.77
N HIS A 150 -4.49 -20.90 -12.87
CA HIS A 150 -4.91 -19.51 -13.00
C HIS A 150 -5.98 -19.22 -11.95
N PRO A 151 -5.90 -18.07 -11.28
CA PRO A 151 -6.98 -17.69 -10.39
C PRO A 151 -8.30 -17.58 -11.18
N PRO A 152 -9.42 -17.90 -10.56
CA PRO A 152 -10.71 -17.72 -11.20
C PRO A 152 -10.90 -16.24 -11.58
N PRO A 153 -11.69 -15.95 -12.61
CA PRO A 153 -12.06 -14.59 -12.94
C PRO A 153 -12.62 -13.86 -11.70
N THR A 154 -12.30 -12.58 -11.59
CA THR A 154 -12.87 -11.74 -10.52
C THR A 154 -14.39 -11.67 -10.70
N PRO A 155 -15.19 -12.05 -9.71
CA PRO A 155 -16.65 -11.93 -9.79
C PRO A 155 -17.07 -10.48 -10.10
N GLU A 156 -18.05 -10.29 -10.95
CA GLU A 156 -18.60 -8.95 -11.22
C GLU A 156 -19.40 -8.43 -10.03
N ASP A 157 -20.12 -9.33 -9.35
CA ASP A 157 -20.86 -8.98 -8.13
C ASP A 157 -19.89 -8.72 -6.97
N PRO A 158 -19.91 -7.53 -6.37
CA PRO A 158 -19.02 -7.18 -5.26
C PRO A 158 -19.27 -7.99 -3.98
N ARG A 159 -20.47 -8.52 -3.77
CA ARG A 159 -20.77 -9.41 -2.64
C ARG A 159 -20.17 -10.79 -2.85
N GLU A 160 -20.28 -11.36 -4.06
CA GLU A 160 -19.63 -12.63 -4.40
C GLU A 160 -18.11 -12.51 -4.25
N PHE A 161 -17.52 -11.38 -4.71
CA PHE A 161 -16.10 -11.11 -4.49
C PHE A 161 -15.75 -11.09 -3.01
N PHE A 162 -16.54 -10.39 -2.18
CA PHE A 162 -16.32 -10.33 -0.73
C PHE A 162 -16.38 -11.73 -0.09
N LEU A 163 -17.38 -12.54 -0.43
CA LEU A 163 -17.50 -13.90 0.09
C LEU A 163 -16.29 -14.76 -0.27
N SER A 164 -15.84 -14.69 -1.54
CA SER A 164 -14.60 -15.36 -1.95
C SER A 164 -13.38 -14.84 -1.18
N TRP A 165 -13.27 -13.50 -1.00
CA TRP A 165 -12.15 -12.87 -0.30
C TRP A 165 -12.05 -13.27 1.16
N ILE A 166 -13.20 -13.36 1.87
CA ILE A 166 -13.22 -13.67 3.30
C ILE A 166 -13.05 -15.17 3.59
N GLU A 167 -13.48 -16.04 2.70
CA GLU A 167 -13.47 -17.49 2.92
C GLU A 167 -12.15 -18.17 2.51
N ARG A 168 -11.46 -17.61 1.53
CA ARG A 168 -10.20 -18.18 1.03
C ARG A 168 -9.04 -17.96 1.99
N ASN A 169 -8.15 -18.97 2.05
CA ASN A 169 -6.92 -18.95 2.83
C ASN A 169 -5.66 -19.00 1.95
N ASP A 170 -5.83 -19.18 0.63
CA ASP A 170 -4.76 -19.25 -0.34
C ASP A 170 -4.38 -17.86 -0.88
N ASP A 171 -3.10 -17.63 -1.07
CA ASP A 171 -2.53 -16.33 -1.39
C ASP A 171 -2.27 -16.14 -2.92
N ASP A 172 -2.99 -16.88 -3.74
CA ASP A 172 -2.67 -17.10 -5.15
C ASP A 172 -2.95 -15.94 -6.11
N VAL A 173 -2.68 -14.72 -5.91
CA VAL A 173 -2.80 -13.58 -6.88
C VAL A 173 -3.72 -12.46 -6.42
N VAL A 174 -4.74 -12.77 -5.67
CA VAL A 174 -5.65 -11.77 -5.09
C VAL A 174 -5.36 -11.76 -3.60
N PRO A 175 -4.98 -10.64 -3.00
CA PRO A 175 -4.90 -10.58 -1.54
C PRO A 175 -6.24 -10.97 -0.95
N VAL A 176 -6.29 -12.15 -0.40
CA VAL A 176 -7.43 -12.65 0.37
C VAL A 176 -7.40 -12.07 1.79
N ALA A 177 -8.45 -12.25 2.56
CA ALA A 177 -8.51 -11.74 3.93
C ALA A 177 -7.34 -12.22 4.79
N ALA A 178 -6.94 -13.48 4.65
CA ALA A 178 -5.79 -14.04 5.37
C ALA A 178 -4.50 -13.24 5.11
N ALA A 179 -4.20 -12.92 3.85
CA ALA A 179 -3.03 -12.13 3.48
C ALA A 179 -3.15 -10.67 3.94
N PHE A 180 -4.35 -10.09 3.90
CA PHE A 180 -4.61 -8.77 4.44
C PHE A 180 -4.29 -8.73 5.94
N PHE A 181 -4.84 -9.65 6.72
CA PHE A 181 -4.63 -9.72 8.17
C PHE A 181 -3.16 -10.03 8.53
N ASP A 182 -2.52 -10.92 7.78
CA ASP A 182 -1.10 -11.26 7.99
C ASP A 182 -0.19 -10.04 7.81
N ILE A 183 -0.38 -9.26 6.74
CA ILE A 183 0.39 -8.05 6.50
C ILE A 183 0.14 -7.03 7.61
N GLU A 184 -1.11 -6.71 7.93
CA GLU A 184 -1.44 -5.72 8.95
C GLU A 184 -0.87 -6.11 10.33
N ARG A 185 -1.00 -7.38 10.71
CA ARG A 185 -0.43 -7.91 11.96
C ARG A 185 1.09 -7.79 12.01
N SER A 186 1.78 -8.02 10.89
CA SER A 186 3.24 -7.94 10.82
C SER A 186 3.78 -6.54 11.12
N TYR A 187 3.04 -5.48 10.71
CA TYR A 187 3.35 -4.10 11.02
C TYR A 187 2.94 -3.74 12.45
N TRP A 188 1.80 -4.23 12.90
CA TRP A 188 1.28 -3.94 14.23
C TRP A 188 2.21 -4.42 15.35
N ILE A 189 2.74 -5.62 15.24
CA ILE A 189 3.70 -6.19 16.21
C ILE A 189 4.93 -5.29 16.37
N GLU A 190 5.36 -4.66 15.31
CA GLU A 190 6.57 -3.82 15.29
C GLU A 190 6.27 -2.31 15.45
N ARG A 191 5.03 -1.93 15.77
CA ARG A 191 4.56 -0.53 15.82
C ARG A 191 5.34 0.36 16.79
N GLN A 192 6.03 -0.24 17.76
CA GLN A 192 6.86 0.48 18.73
C GLN A 192 8.19 0.99 18.15
N ARG A 193 8.62 0.52 16.98
CA ARG A 193 9.89 0.95 16.39
C ARG A 193 9.91 2.45 16.11
N GLU A 194 11.03 3.09 16.40
CA GLU A 194 11.22 4.52 16.14
C GLU A 194 11.31 4.86 14.64
N ASN A 195 11.72 3.89 13.83
CA ASN A 195 11.82 4.04 12.38
C ASN A 195 10.61 3.50 11.61
N LEU A 196 9.51 3.14 12.29
CA LEU A 196 8.22 2.77 11.71
C LEU A 196 7.14 3.78 12.10
N LEU A 197 6.45 4.34 11.11
CA LEU A 197 5.28 5.19 11.29
C LEU A 197 4.03 4.47 10.79
N MET A 198 3.06 4.31 11.70
CA MET A 198 1.72 3.84 11.36
C MET A 198 0.86 5.05 10.96
N VAL A 199 0.26 4.98 9.76
CA VAL A 199 -0.67 5.98 9.19
C VAL A 199 -1.98 5.29 8.92
N HIS A 200 -3.11 5.98 9.06
CA HIS A 200 -4.40 5.40 8.73
C HIS A 200 -5.13 6.22 7.66
N TYR A 201 -5.77 5.52 6.73
CA TYR A 201 -6.51 6.16 5.63
C TYR A 201 -7.61 7.10 6.11
N ASN A 202 -8.31 6.75 7.20
CA ASN A 202 -9.35 7.59 7.79
C ASN A 202 -8.79 8.88 8.38
N ASP A 203 -7.59 8.83 8.96
CA ASP A 203 -6.93 10.00 9.57
C ASP A 203 -6.48 10.97 8.48
N LEU A 204 -5.90 10.45 7.39
CA LEU A 204 -5.59 11.26 6.20
C LEU A 204 -6.83 11.96 5.64
N LYS A 205 -8.00 11.31 5.67
CA LYS A 205 -9.26 11.93 5.23
C LYS A 205 -9.80 12.95 6.21
N ALA A 206 -9.59 12.75 7.48
CA ALA A 206 -10.13 13.62 8.55
C ALA A 206 -9.28 14.88 8.74
N ASP A 207 -7.95 14.75 8.69
CA ASP A 207 -7.01 15.86 8.86
C ASP A 207 -5.74 15.62 8.00
N LEU A 208 -5.87 15.89 6.71
CA LEU A 208 -4.76 15.75 5.77
C LEU A 208 -3.55 16.61 6.17
N SER A 209 -3.79 17.86 6.58
CA SER A 209 -2.71 18.76 6.97
C SER A 209 -1.96 18.28 8.21
N GLY A 210 -2.68 17.85 9.24
CA GLY A 210 -2.07 17.31 10.46
C GLY A 210 -1.28 16.03 10.20
N GLU A 211 -1.83 15.11 9.41
CA GLU A 211 -1.13 13.85 9.06
C GLU A 211 0.10 14.11 8.18
N MET A 212 0.04 15.04 7.23
CA MET A 212 1.21 15.43 6.44
C MET A 212 2.32 16.02 7.31
N LYS A 213 1.98 16.86 8.29
CA LYS A 213 2.94 17.41 9.26
C LYS A 213 3.55 16.31 10.13
N ARG A 214 2.75 15.33 10.55
CA ARG A 214 3.21 14.16 11.32
C ARG A 214 4.19 13.31 10.51
N ILE A 215 3.89 13.08 9.22
CA ILE A 215 4.81 12.38 8.30
C ILE A 215 6.09 13.20 8.11
N ALA A 216 6.01 14.51 7.91
CA ALA A 216 7.19 15.38 7.76
C ALA A 216 8.09 15.32 9.01
N ALA A 217 7.51 15.43 10.20
CA ALA A 217 8.25 15.33 11.46
C ALA A 217 8.94 13.95 11.61
N PHE A 218 8.25 12.86 11.31
CA PHE A 218 8.83 11.51 11.32
C PHE A 218 9.99 11.36 10.34
N LEU A 219 9.89 11.97 9.18
CA LEU A 219 10.94 11.96 8.15
C LEU A 219 12.07 12.94 8.47
N GLY A 220 11.93 13.82 9.46
CA GLY A 220 12.88 14.90 9.72
C GLY A 220 12.96 15.90 8.58
N ILE A 221 11.83 16.20 7.95
CA ILE A 221 11.72 17.17 6.85
C ILE A 221 11.10 18.46 7.41
N GLU A 222 11.87 19.53 7.36
CA GLU A 222 11.36 20.87 7.66
C GLU A 222 10.72 21.47 6.41
N THR A 223 9.47 21.91 6.55
CA THR A 223 8.71 22.54 5.46
C THR A 223 8.38 23.98 5.84
N PRO A 224 8.75 24.97 5.02
CA PRO A 224 8.41 26.37 5.28
C PRO A 224 6.89 26.55 5.50
N ALA A 225 6.51 27.36 6.47
CA ALA A 225 5.11 27.57 6.82
C ALA A 225 4.26 28.04 5.62
N ALA A 226 4.83 28.89 4.76
CA ALA A 226 4.17 29.42 3.58
C ALA A 226 3.89 28.36 2.49
N LEU A 227 4.61 27.23 2.50
CA LEU A 227 4.46 26.18 1.48
C LEU A 227 3.35 25.16 1.84
N TRP A 228 3.01 25.03 3.11
CA TRP A 228 2.04 24.03 3.57
C TRP A 228 0.69 24.08 2.84
N PRO A 229 0.04 25.25 2.63
CA PRO A 229 -1.24 25.28 1.96
C PRO A 229 -1.20 24.66 0.55
N GLU A 230 -0.13 24.96 -0.21
CA GLU A 230 0.05 24.45 -1.57
C GLU A 230 0.29 22.94 -1.59
N LEU A 231 1.15 22.43 -0.68
CA LEU A 231 1.42 20.99 -0.57
C LEU A 231 0.19 20.20 -0.13
N VAL A 232 -0.59 20.73 0.83
CA VAL A 232 -1.82 20.08 1.30
C VAL A 232 -2.85 20.03 0.18
N GLU A 233 -3.04 21.13 -0.55
CA GLU A 233 -3.94 21.16 -1.70
C GLU A 233 -3.53 20.13 -2.77
N ALA A 234 -2.23 20.05 -3.10
CA ALA A 234 -1.69 19.09 -4.07
C ALA A 234 -1.83 17.61 -3.62
N ALA A 235 -2.04 17.37 -2.32
CA ALA A 235 -2.29 16.05 -1.76
C ALA A 235 -3.78 15.71 -1.64
N THR A 236 -4.70 16.62 -1.94
CA THR A 236 -6.14 16.31 -1.92
C THR A 236 -6.50 15.26 -2.96
N PHE A 237 -7.54 14.48 -2.70
CA PHE A 237 -7.99 13.46 -3.64
C PHE A 237 -8.42 14.07 -4.98
N GLU A 238 -9.10 15.20 -4.96
CA GLU A 238 -9.57 15.93 -6.12
C GLU A 238 -8.39 16.41 -6.98
N LYS A 239 -7.37 16.97 -6.36
CA LYS A 239 -6.18 17.44 -7.06
C LYS A 239 -5.38 16.28 -7.65
N MET A 240 -5.17 15.22 -6.89
CA MET A 240 -4.51 14.01 -7.39
C MET A 240 -5.27 13.39 -8.57
N LYS A 241 -6.60 13.39 -8.54
CA LYS A 241 -7.42 12.86 -9.61
C LYS A 241 -7.33 13.73 -10.87
N THR A 242 -7.30 15.04 -10.70
CA THR A 242 -7.14 16.01 -11.80
C THR A 242 -5.74 15.89 -12.44
N GLU A 243 -4.70 15.72 -11.64
CA GLU A 243 -3.30 15.60 -12.09
C GLU A 243 -2.91 14.15 -12.39
N GLY A 244 -3.84 13.22 -12.32
CA GLY A 244 -3.59 11.78 -12.36
C GLY A 244 -2.80 11.30 -13.57
N ALA A 245 -2.98 11.91 -14.74
CA ALA A 245 -2.20 11.57 -15.93
C ALA A 245 -0.69 11.86 -15.78
N ALA A 246 -0.34 12.96 -15.09
CA ALA A 246 1.05 13.30 -14.79
C ALA A 246 1.62 12.49 -13.62
N LEU A 247 0.78 12.18 -12.61
CA LEU A 247 1.18 11.39 -11.45
C LEU A 247 1.37 9.89 -11.77
N LEU A 248 0.60 9.36 -12.69
CA LEU A 248 0.51 7.94 -13.03
C LEU A 248 0.59 7.71 -14.54
N PRO A 249 1.65 8.20 -15.22
CA PRO A 249 1.78 8.02 -16.66
C PRO A 249 1.85 6.52 -17.01
N GLY A 250 1.12 6.10 -18.04
CA GLY A 250 1.08 4.71 -18.51
C GLY A 250 0.16 3.79 -17.72
N ILE A 251 -0.55 4.26 -16.69
CA ILE A 251 -1.45 3.42 -15.88
C ILE A 251 -2.62 2.84 -16.71
N GLU A 252 -2.97 3.45 -17.84
CA GLU A 252 -3.98 2.98 -18.77
C GLU A 252 -3.60 1.64 -19.43
N MET A 253 -2.34 1.29 -19.48
CA MET A 253 -1.88 -0.03 -19.93
C MET A 253 -2.28 -1.14 -18.94
N ALA A 254 -2.38 -0.80 -17.66
CA ALA A 254 -2.72 -1.74 -16.59
C ALA A 254 -4.19 -1.69 -16.21
N VAL A 255 -4.82 -0.51 -16.25
CA VAL A 255 -6.17 -0.28 -15.74
C VAL A 255 -7.04 0.39 -16.80
N ARG A 256 -8.15 -0.23 -17.17
CA ARG A 256 -9.18 0.34 -18.05
C ARG A 256 -9.68 1.66 -17.48
N GLY A 257 -9.75 2.71 -18.30
CA GLY A 257 -10.11 4.05 -17.85
C GLY A 257 -8.98 4.81 -17.13
N GLY A 258 -7.76 4.22 -17.10
CA GLY A 258 -6.53 4.88 -16.64
C GLY A 258 -6.61 5.38 -15.20
N HIS A 259 -6.01 6.55 -14.95
CA HIS A 259 -5.93 7.15 -13.62
C HIS A 259 -7.29 7.48 -12.99
N GLN A 260 -8.32 7.77 -13.81
CA GLN A 260 -9.66 8.07 -13.31
C GLN A 260 -10.30 6.86 -12.63
N THR A 261 -10.08 5.66 -13.17
CA THR A 261 -10.54 4.40 -12.58
C THR A 261 -9.61 3.92 -11.47
N PHE A 262 -8.31 4.10 -11.62
CA PHE A 262 -7.33 3.70 -10.62
C PHE A 262 -7.49 4.43 -9.29
N LEU A 263 -7.68 5.75 -9.31
CA LEU A 263 -7.96 6.58 -8.13
C LEU A 263 -9.40 6.45 -7.66
N ASP A 264 -10.33 6.06 -8.56
CA ASP A 264 -11.75 5.76 -8.32
C ASP A 264 -12.48 6.90 -7.57
N LYS A 265 -13.07 6.59 -6.40
CA LYS A 265 -13.94 7.51 -5.65
C LYS A 265 -13.28 8.12 -4.41
N GLY A 266 -12.23 7.51 -3.86
CA GLY A 266 -11.61 7.97 -2.62
C GLY A 266 -12.51 7.92 -1.38
N THR A 267 -13.58 7.12 -1.41
CA THR A 267 -14.59 7.03 -0.34
C THR A 267 -14.52 5.71 0.41
N ASN A 268 -14.97 5.74 1.67
CA ASN A 268 -15.18 4.57 2.52
C ASN A 268 -16.68 4.24 2.61
N GLY A 269 -16.98 3.05 3.11
CA GLY A 269 -18.34 2.60 3.41
C GLY A 269 -19.14 2.08 2.21
N ARG A 270 -18.53 1.89 1.04
CA ARG A 270 -19.22 1.36 -0.17
C ARG A 270 -19.81 -0.04 0.02
N TRP A 271 -19.28 -0.79 0.96
CA TRP A 271 -19.77 -2.10 1.34
C TRP A 271 -21.14 -2.07 2.02
N ARG A 272 -21.57 -0.92 2.58
CA ARG A 272 -22.80 -0.80 3.40
C ARG A 272 -24.08 -1.05 2.60
N ASP A 273 -24.06 -0.67 1.32
CA ASP A 273 -25.21 -0.85 0.43
C ASP A 273 -25.19 -2.21 -0.31
N VAL A 274 -24.17 -3.04 -0.05
CA VAL A 274 -23.94 -4.32 -0.74
C VAL A 274 -24.02 -5.49 0.23
N LEU A 275 -23.33 -5.38 1.37
CA LEU A 275 -23.22 -6.49 2.34
C LEU A 275 -24.42 -6.54 3.27
N THR A 276 -24.87 -7.76 3.55
CA THR A 276 -25.87 -8.03 4.56
C THR A 276 -25.27 -7.90 5.97
N LYS A 277 -26.12 -7.86 6.99
CA LYS A 277 -25.67 -7.90 8.39
C LYS A 277 -24.87 -9.17 8.70
N ASP A 278 -25.26 -10.30 8.10
CA ASP A 278 -24.59 -11.59 8.31
C ASP A 278 -23.21 -11.60 7.63
N ASP A 279 -23.07 -10.98 6.46
CA ASP A 279 -21.78 -10.83 5.78
C ASP A 279 -20.81 -10.01 6.64
N VAL A 280 -21.28 -8.89 7.20
CA VAL A 280 -20.48 -8.05 8.11
C VAL A 280 -20.13 -8.79 9.39
N ALA A 281 -21.07 -9.62 9.93
CA ALA A 281 -20.80 -10.44 11.10
C ALA A 281 -19.70 -11.46 10.82
N ARG A 282 -19.72 -12.15 9.66
CA ARG A 282 -18.63 -13.06 9.21
C ARG A 282 -17.27 -12.37 9.14
N TYR A 283 -17.22 -11.16 8.58
CA TYR A 283 -15.97 -10.40 8.56
C TYR A 283 -15.47 -10.12 9.98
N ARG A 284 -16.35 -9.67 10.87
CA ARG A 284 -15.99 -9.35 12.26
C ARG A 284 -15.50 -10.57 13.03
N GLU A 285 -16.17 -11.68 12.84
CA GLU A 285 -15.77 -12.97 13.45
C GLU A 285 -14.37 -13.38 12.97
N ARG A 286 -14.13 -13.32 11.65
CA ARG A 286 -12.82 -13.62 11.06
C ARG A 286 -11.75 -12.66 11.57
N ALA A 287 -12.02 -11.35 11.58
CA ALA A 287 -11.10 -10.35 12.08
C ALA A 287 -10.76 -10.57 13.56
N ALA A 288 -11.76 -10.87 14.40
CA ALA A 288 -11.54 -11.14 15.82
C ALA A 288 -10.74 -12.44 16.08
N ALA A 289 -10.80 -13.40 15.17
CA ALA A 289 -9.99 -14.63 15.26
C ALA A 289 -8.53 -14.42 14.82
N GLU A 290 -8.27 -13.46 13.93
CA GLU A 290 -6.97 -13.25 13.31
C GLU A 290 -6.18 -12.08 13.92
N LEU A 291 -6.86 -11.09 14.49
CA LEU A 291 -6.28 -9.82 14.94
C LEU A 291 -6.42 -9.67 16.46
N SER A 292 -5.43 -9.01 17.06
CA SER A 292 -5.60 -8.54 18.44
C SER A 292 -6.69 -7.46 18.53
N PRO A 293 -7.32 -7.29 19.70
CA PRO A 293 -8.34 -6.25 19.90
C PRO A 293 -7.83 -4.84 19.52
N GLY A 294 -6.59 -4.50 19.89
CA GLY A 294 -5.99 -3.21 19.56
C GLY A 294 -5.79 -3.02 18.06
N LEU A 295 -5.29 -4.03 17.34
CA LEU A 295 -5.15 -3.95 15.88
C LEU A 295 -6.50 -3.85 15.19
N ASN A 296 -7.49 -4.63 15.62
CA ASN A 296 -8.82 -4.58 15.04
C ASN A 296 -9.48 -3.20 15.22
N ASP A 297 -9.37 -2.60 16.40
CA ASP A 297 -9.86 -1.24 16.66
C ASP A 297 -9.12 -0.20 15.81
N TRP A 298 -7.80 -0.31 15.69
CA TRP A 298 -6.99 0.54 14.82
C TRP A 298 -7.45 0.46 13.35
N LEU A 299 -7.67 -0.72 12.80
CA LEU A 299 -8.10 -0.91 11.41
C LEU A 299 -9.49 -0.32 11.14
N GLU A 300 -10.40 -0.39 12.10
CA GLU A 300 -11.75 0.17 11.96
C GLU A 300 -11.78 1.70 12.13
N HIS A 301 -11.01 2.26 13.07
CA HIS A 301 -11.19 3.62 13.55
C HIS A 301 -10.00 4.55 13.29
N GLY A 302 -8.79 4.01 13.02
CA GLY A 302 -7.57 4.80 12.99
C GLY A 302 -7.27 5.43 14.34
N ARG A 303 -6.68 6.61 14.37
CA ARG A 303 -6.31 7.32 15.61
C ARG A 303 -7.49 7.78 16.47
N LYS A 304 -8.72 7.67 15.97
CA LYS A 304 -9.91 7.86 16.82
C LYS A 304 -10.01 6.77 17.90
N GLY A 305 -9.50 5.56 17.63
CA GLY A 305 -9.35 4.49 18.63
C GLY A 305 -8.19 4.72 19.58
N GLY A 306 -7.19 5.55 19.22
CA GLY A 306 -6.00 5.83 20.01
C GLY A 306 -4.73 5.92 19.17
N ASP A 307 -3.62 6.30 19.80
CA ASP A 307 -2.29 6.20 19.18
C ASP A 307 -1.90 4.71 19.11
N PRO A 308 -1.56 4.16 17.94
CA PRO A 308 -1.20 2.73 17.82
C PRO A 308 -0.06 2.32 18.75
N LYS A 309 0.85 3.24 19.10
CA LYS A 309 1.93 2.95 20.05
C LYS A 309 1.46 2.88 21.49
N ALA A 310 0.33 3.48 21.82
CA ALA A 310 -0.26 3.47 23.17
C ALA A 310 -1.37 2.43 23.34
N MET A 311 -1.83 1.81 22.25
CA MET A 311 -2.89 0.78 22.31
C MET A 311 -2.33 -0.53 22.83
N GLU A 312 -3.08 -1.17 23.74
CA GLU A 312 -2.81 -2.51 24.25
C GLU A 312 -3.32 -3.57 23.26
N ASP A 313 -2.69 -4.75 23.28
CA ASP A 313 -3.10 -5.91 22.49
C ASP A 313 -4.15 -6.76 23.23
#